data_86af8e6ae38cf5ae2d382cd37f6da96e
#
_entry.id   86af8e6ae38cf5ae2d382cd37f6da96e
#
_cell.length_a   1.000
_cell.length_b   1.000
_cell.length_c   1.000
_cell.angle_alpha   90.00
_cell.angle_beta   90.00
_cell.angle_gamma   90.00
#
_symmetry.space_group_name_H-M   'P 1'
#
loop_
_entity.id
_entity.type
_entity.pdbx_description
1 polymer ?
#
loop_
_entity_poly.entity_id
_entity_poly.type
_entity_poly.pdbx_seq_one_letter_code
_entity_poly.pdbx_strand_id
1 'polypeptide(L)'
;MPVSYDFSTRTAVVTGGAKGIGRAIAHRLVVSGARVWIWDISPAVLDGAESLEVDVTDPEQIDKALARTIEHGSSIDILINNAGYLGEPVAAERLRPEDWRRVFDVNLTGVFEVTRRVLPHMRKAVAGRIVNMASVAGKEGFPNLSAYSAASAGVIAFTKSLGKELADTDIRVNAVAPAACDTDMIRQFSPEAIAAMVSRTALRRLGTAEEAAELAVWLCSDSCTFNTGAVFDLSGGRATY
;
A
#
# COMPACT_ATOMS: atom_id res chain seq x y z
N MET A 1 24.03 -2.33 10.12
CA MET A 1 23.80 -3.17 8.94
C MET A 1 22.32 -3.13 8.65
N PRO A 2 21.86 -3.06 7.41
CA PRO A 2 20.44 -3.19 7.09
C PRO A 2 19.93 -4.55 7.54
N VAL A 3 18.65 -4.62 7.92
CA VAL A 3 18.01 -5.88 8.32
C VAL A 3 17.97 -6.81 7.10
N SER A 4 18.33 -8.06 7.28
CA SER A 4 18.27 -9.10 6.25
C SER A 4 16.97 -9.88 6.38
N TYR A 5 16.23 -10.02 5.29
CA TYR A 5 15.06 -10.87 5.16
C TYR A 5 15.34 -11.96 4.12
N ASP A 6 14.75 -13.13 4.28
CA ASP A 6 14.75 -14.19 3.27
C ASP A 6 13.31 -14.48 2.82
N PHE A 7 13.00 -14.09 1.60
CA PHE A 7 11.73 -14.35 0.94
C PHE A 7 11.89 -15.25 -0.30
N SER A 8 12.97 -16.04 -0.38
CA SER A 8 13.32 -16.86 -1.55
C SER A 8 12.24 -17.86 -1.98
N THR A 9 11.31 -18.19 -1.07
CA THR A 9 10.18 -19.09 -1.34
C THR A 9 8.84 -18.37 -1.45
N ARG A 10 8.83 -17.03 -1.41
CA ARG A 10 7.61 -16.22 -1.36
C ARG A 10 7.32 -15.54 -2.69
N THR A 11 6.05 -15.53 -3.06
CA THR A 11 5.55 -14.72 -4.18
C THR A 11 4.81 -13.49 -3.64
N ALA A 12 5.19 -12.33 -4.13
CA ALA A 12 4.63 -11.04 -3.73
C ALA A 12 3.94 -10.33 -4.89
N VAL A 13 2.78 -9.76 -4.62
CA VAL A 13 2.09 -8.81 -5.52
C VAL A 13 2.16 -7.42 -4.90
N VAL A 14 2.60 -6.43 -5.69
CA VAL A 14 2.66 -5.02 -5.29
C VAL A 14 1.83 -4.20 -6.27
N THR A 15 0.71 -3.64 -5.81
CA THR A 15 -0.08 -2.73 -6.64
C THR A 15 0.51 -1.32 -6.60
N GLY A 16 0.49 -0.61 -7.74
CA GLY A 16 1.11 0.72 -7.82
C GLY A 16 2.63 0.69 -7.62
N GLY A 17 3.29 -0.36 -8.13
CA GLY A 17 4.71 -0.62 -7.90
C GLY A 17 5.66 0.00 -8.94
N ALA A 18 5.16 0.75 -9.93
CA ALA A 18 6.00 1.34 -10.96
C ALA A 18 6.87 2.50 -10.44
N LYS A 19 6.45 3.20 -9.38
CA LYS A 19 7.14 4.38 -8.83
C LYS A 19 6.94 4.54 -7.32
N GLY A 20 7.65 5.51 -6.73
CA GLY A 20 7.50 5.94 -5.34
C GLY A 20 7.65 4.81 -4.33
N ILE A 21 6.79 4.80 -3.31
CA ILE A 21 6.81 3.83 -2.21
C ILE A 21 6.63 2.41 -2.73
N GLY A 22 5.67 2.18 -3.65
CA GLY A 22 5.44 0.85 -4.22
C GLY A 22 6.66 0.27 -4.91
N ARG A 23 7.40 1.09 -5.68
CA ARG A 23 8.66 0.67 -6.32
C ARG A 23 9.74 0.34 -5.30
N ALA A 24 9.86 1.13 -4.24
CA ALA A 24 10.83 0.86 -3.17
C ALA A 24 10.49 -0.45 -2.43
N ILE A 25 9.20 -0.71 -2.17
CA ILE A 25 8.75 -1.99 -1.58
C ILE A 25 9.06 -3.16 -2.53
N ALA A 26 8.69 -3.05 -3.81
CA ALA A 26 8.97 -4.08 -4.81
C ALA A 26 10.46 -4.39 -4.90
N HIS A 27 11.31 -3.36 -5.00
CA HIS A 27 12.76 -3.52 -5.02
C HIS A 27 13.27 -4.20 -3.74
N ARG A 28 12.79 -3.78 -2.56
CA ARG A 28 13.22 -4.35 -1.29
C ARG A 28 12.82 -5.83 -1.14
N LEU A 29 11.65 -6.22 -1.67
CA LEU A 29 11.22 -7.61 -1.74
C LEU A 29 12.08 -8.43 -2.71
N VAL A 30 12.42 -7.89 -3.90
CA VAL A 30 13.31 -8.54 -4.87
C VAL A 30 14.68 -8.80 -4.26
N VAL A 31 15.32 -7.80 -3.64
CA VAL A 31 16.65 -7.98 -3.03
C VAL A 31 16.63 -8.89 -1.80
N SER A 32 15.44 -9.17 -1.27
CA SER A 32 15.21 -10.16 -0.22
C SER A 32 14.84 -11.54 -0.75
N GLY A 33 14.92 -11.75 -2.08
CA GLY A 33 14.73 -13.04 -2.73
C GLY A 33 13.29 -13.37 -3.15
N ALA A 34 12.31 -12.51 -2.89
CA ALA A 34 10.93 -12.77 -3.31
C ALA A 34 10.77 -12.77 -4.83
N ARG A 35 9.86 -13.61 -5.33
CA ARG A 35 9.32 -13.48 -6.67
C ARG A 35 8.28 -12.37 -6.67
N VAL A 36 8.56 -11.25 -7.34
CA VAL A 36 7.74 -10.03 -7.27
C VAL A 36 6.97 -9.80 -8.55
N TRP A 37 5.66 -9.57 -8.44
CA TRP A 37 4.77 -9.10 -9.48
C TRP A 37 4.33 -7.68 -9.17
N ILE A 38 4.60 -6.77 -10.10
CA ILE A 38 4.13 -5.38 -10.04
C ILE A 38 2.85 -5.28 -10.87
N TRP A 39 1.75 -4.86 -10.24
CA TRP A 39 0.49 -4.54 -10.90
C TRP A 39 0.30 -3.03 -10.89
N ASP A 40 0.46 -2.38 -12.02
CA ASP A 40 0.40 -0.92 -12.14
C ASP A 40 -0.26 -0.52 -13.46
N ILE A 41 -0.93 0.62 -13.48
CA ILE A 41 -1.50 1.18 -14.72
C ILE A 41 -0.41 1.66 -15.69
N SER A 42 0.82 1.78 -15.22
CA SER A 42 1.98 2.19 -16.02
C SER A 42 2.98 1.03 -16.10
N PRO A 43 3.65 0.85 -17.24
CA PRO A 43 4.71 -0.13 -17.35
C PRO A 43 5.78 0.10 -16.27
N ALA A 44 6.17 -0.96 -15.58
CA ALA A 44 7.25 -0.92 -14.60
C ALA A 44 8.45 -1.73 -15.12
N VAL A 45 9.65 -1.14 -15.00
CA VAL A 45 10.91 -1.83 -15.26
C VAL A 45 11.67 -1.90 -13.95
N LEU A 46 11.77 -3.10 -13.40
CA LEU A 46 12.54 -3.39 -12.19
C LEU A 46 13.20 -4.76 -12.35
N ASP A 47 14.51 -4.78 -12.33
CA ASP A 47 15.28 -6.04 -12.45
C ASP A 47 14.87 -7.02 -11.36
N GLY A 48 14.57 -8.25 -11.74
CA GLY A 48 14.12 -9.30 -10.84
C GLY A 48 12.62 -9.28 -10.48
N ALA A 49 11.83 -8.36 -11.05
CA ALA A 49 10.38 -8.35 -10.92
C ALA A 49 9.68 -8.52 -12.28
N GLU A 50 8.51 -9.14 -12.28
CA GLU A 50 7.59 -9.16 -13.41
C GLU A 50 6.57 -8.02 -13.28
N SER A 51 6.14 -7.43 -14.40
CA SER A 51 5.19 -6.32 -14.42
C SER A 51 3.99 -6.65 -15.31
N LEU A 52 2.80 -6.32 -14.81
CA LEU A 52 1.54 -6.40 -15.55
C LEU A 52 0.85 -5.03 -15.51
N GLU A 53 0.29 -4.63 -16.65
CA GLU A 53 -0.55 -3.44 -16.72
C GLU A 53 -1.91 -3.76 -16.11
N VAL A 54 -2.25 -3.12 -14.99
CA VAL A 54 -3.46 -3.39 -14.21
C VAL A 54 -4.01 -2.09 -13.63
N ASP A 55 -5.24 -1.77 -14.01
CA ASP A 55 -6.05 -0.79 -13.30
C ASP A 55 -6.79 -1.51 -12.16
N VAL A 56 -6.51 -1.14 -10.91
CA VAL A 56 -7.16 -1.73 -9.72
C VAL A 56 -8.65 -1.40 -9.63
N THR A 57 -9.16 -0.52 -10.47
CA THR A 57 -10.59 -0.21 -10.59
C THR A 57 -11.30 -1.09 -11.63
N ASP A 58 -10.54 -1.88 -12.40
CA ASP A 58 -11.07 -2.80 -13.40
C ASP A 58 -10.99 -4.26 -12.91
N PRO A 59 -12.15 -4.85 -12.53
CA PRO A 59 -12.20 -6.22 -12.06
C PRO A 59 -11.66 -7.27 -13.04
N GLU A 60 -11.84 -7.06 -14.36
CA GLU A 60 -11.38 -8.02 -15.37
C GLU A 60 -9.85 -8.00 -15.50
N GLN A 61 -9.23 -6.83 -15.40
CA GLN A 61 -7.78 -6.70 -15.42
C GLN A 61 -7.17 -7.36 -14.19
N ILE A 62 -7.78 -7.17 -13.01
CA ILE A 62 -7.33 -7.84 -11.77
C ILE A 62 -7.42 -9.36 -11.93
N ASP A 63 -8.54 -9.90 -12.47
CA ASP A 63 -8.73 -11.34 -12.66
C ASP A 63 -7.69 -11.93 -13.65
N LYS A 64 -7.40 -11.24 -14.75
CA LYS A 64 -6.36 -11.63 -15.72
C LYS A 64 -4.97 -11.60 -15.09
N ALA A 65 -4.66 -10.57 -14.32
CA ALA A 65 -3.36 -10.43 -13.65
C ALA A 65 -3.18 -11.51 -12.57
N LEU A 66 -4.23 -11.80 -11.80
CA LEU A 66 -4.22 -12.87 -10.82
C LEU A 66 -3.96 -14.23 -11.48
N ALA A 67 -4.71 -14.57 -12.54
CA ALA A 67 -4.52 -15.81 -13.30
C ALA A 67 -3.07 -15.94 -13.79
N ARG A 68 -2.52 -14.88 -14.38
CA ARG A 68 -1.14 -14.84 -14.86
C ARG A 68 -0.11 -15.01 -13.75
N THR A 69 -0.35 -14.41 -12.58
CA THR A 69 0.53 -14.50 -11.42
C THR A 69 0.60 -15.94 -10.87
N ILE A 70 -0.54 -16.63 -10.83
CA ILE A 70 -0.63 -17.99 -10.27
C ILE A 70 -0.30 -19.10 -11.28
N GLU A 71 -0.38 -18.86 -12.60
CA GLU A 71 0.00 -19.82 -13.65
C GLU A 71 1.41 -20.36 -13.48
N HIS A 72 2.31 -19.60 -12.89
CA HIS A 72 3.69 -19.98 -12.65
C HIS A 72 3.89 -20.78 -11.35
N GLY A 73 2.83 -21.43 -10.85
CA GLY A 73 2.89 -22.46 -9.82
C GLY A 73 3.02 -21.94 -8.40
N SER A 74 2.67 -20.67 -8.16
CA SER A 74 2.89 -20.05 -6.86
C SER A 74 1.56 -19.69 -6.20
N SER A 75 1.47 -19.96 -4.90
CA SER A 75 0.57 -19.21 -4.01
C SER A 75 1.02 -17.74 -3.99
N ILE A 76 0.10 -16.82 -3.75
CA ILE A 76 0.47 -15.45 -3.42
C ILE A 76 0.64 -15.39 -1.91
N ASP A 77 1.87 -15.16 -1.46
CA ASP A 77 2.22 -15.14 -0.03
C ASP A 77 2.17 -13.74 0.55
N ILE A 78 2.44 -12.72 -0.28
CA ILE A 78 2.51 -11.32 0.11
C ILE A 78 1.65 -10.49 -0.83
N LEU A 79 0.77 -9.66 -0.28
CA LEU A 79 0.02 -8.65 -1.01
C LEU A 79 0.30 -7.27 -0.43
N ILE A 80 0.80 -6.36 -1.26
CA ILE A 80 0.96 -4.94 -0.94
C ILE A 80 -0.07 -4.15 -1.73
N ASN A 81 -1.10 -3.68 -1.07
CA ASN A 81 -2.04 -2.72 -1.64
C ASN A 81 -1.47 -1.31 -1.48
N ASN A 82 -0.81 -0.82 -2.54
CA ASN A 82 -0.16 0.49 -2.54
C ASN A 82 -0.66 1.40 -3.66
N ALA A 83 -1.33 0.89 -4.68
CA ALA A 83 -1.93 1.74 -5.70
C ALA A 83 -2.78 2.85 -5.06
N GLY A 84 -2.56 4.09 -5.48
CA GLY A 84 -3.22 5.22 -4.88
C GLY A 84 -3.25 6.46 -5.78
N TYR A 85 -4.29 7.25 -5.60
CA TYR A 85 -4.56 8.49 -6.30
C TYR A 85 -4.94 9.57 -5.28
N LEU A 86 -4.19 10.67 -5.28
CA LEU A 86 -4.42 11.76 -4.32
C LEU A 86 -5.71 12.53 -4.59
N GLY A 87 -6.08 12.65 -5.85
CA GLY A 87 -7.10 13.60 -6.31
C GLY A 87 -6.59 15.02 -6.36
N GLU A 88 -7.43 15.93 -6.85
CA GLU A 88 -7.14 17.37 -6.87
C GLU A 88 -7.38 17.96 -5.47
N PRO A 89 -6.42 18.71 -4.90
CA PRO A 89 -6.61 19.40 -3.64
C PRO A 89 -7.61 20.55 -3.80
N VAL A 90 -8.83 20.37 -3.30
CA VAL A 90 -9.92 21.34 -3.41
C VAL A 90 -10.81 21.32 -2.17
N ALA A 91 -11.39 22.46 -1.79
CA ALA A 91 -12.34 22.56 -0.68
C ALA A 91 -13.55 21.65 -0.93
N ALA A 92 -14.09 21.05 0.14
CA ALA A 92 -15.12 20.01 0.05
C ALA A 92 -16.37 20.46 -0.73
N GLU A 93 -16.79 21.73 -0.59
CA GLU A 93 -17.94 22.27 -1.30
C GLU A 93 -17.70 22.47 -2.82
N ARG A 94 -16.44 22.38 -3.28
CA ARG A 94 -16.05 22.47 -4.69
C ARG A 94 -15.63 21.13 -5.28
N LEU A 95 -15.50 20.08 -4.44
CA LEU A 95 -15.12 18.75 -4.88
C LEU A 95 -16.26 18.16 -5.71
N ARG A 96 -15.98 17.82 -6.96
CA ARG A 96 -16.96 17.22 -7.84
C ARG A 96 -17.26 15.79 -7.43
N PRO A 97 -18.53 15.33 -7.52
CA PRO A 97 -18.89 13.96 -7.14
C PRO A 97 -18.12 12.86 -7.90
N GLU A 98 -17.74 13.11 -9.17
CA GLU A 98 -16.94 12.18 -9.96
C GLU A 98 -15.51 12.06 -9.44
N ASP A 99 -14.88 13.17 -9.00
CA ASP A 99 -13.52 13.16 -8.42
C ASP A 99 -13.52 12.45 -7.07
N TRP A 100 -14.55 12.68 -6.25
CA TRP A 100 -14.79 11.95 -5.03
C TRP A 100 -14.84 10.44 -5.29
N ARG A 101 -15.69 9.99 -6.24
CA ARG A 101 -15.83 8.57 -6.59
C ARG A 101 -14.51 7.99 -7.07
N ARG A 102 -13.80 8.67 -7.96
CA ARG A 102 -12.51 8.20 -8.49
C ARG A 102 -11.48 7.98 -7.39
N VAL A 103 -11.40 8.87 -6.40
CA VAL A 103 -10.51 8.69 -5.25
C VAL A 103 -10.89 7.45 -4.46
N PHE A 104 -12.18 7.22 -4.21
CA PHE A 104 -12.67 6.04 -3.52
C PHE A 104 -12.44 4.76 -4.34
N ASP A 105 -12.70 4.81 -5.63
CA ASP A 105 -12.55 3.66 -6.53
C ASP A 105 -11.11 3.15 -6.52
N VAL A 106 -10.13 4.04 -6.61
CA VAL A 106 -8.72 3.65 -6.59
C VAL A 106 -8.27 3.27 -5.17
N ASN A 107 -8.47 4.17 -4.18
CA ASN A 107 -7.79 4.06 -2.89
C ASN A 107 -8.48 3.13 -1.89
N LEU A 108 -9.76 2.83 -2.07
CA LEU A 108 -10.52 1.95 -1.15
C LEU A 108 -11.14 0.76 -1.88
N THR A 109 -11.93 1.01 -2.92
CA THR A 109 -12.59 -0.08 -3.66
C THR A 109 -11.55 -0.98 -4.34
N GLY A 110 -10.50 -0.39 -4.95
CA GLY A 110 -9.40 -1.15 -5.56
C GLY A 110 -8.66 -2.02 -4.54
N VAL A 111 -8.39 -1.50 -3.34
CA VAL A 111 -7.82 -2.29 -2.24
C VAL A 111 -8.71 -3.49 -1.89
N PHE A 112 -10.02 -3.28 -1.79
CA PHE A 112 -10.98 -4.35 -1.55
C PHE A 112 -11.02 -5.34 -2.72
N GLU A 113 -11.10 -4.87 -3.97
CA GLU A 113 -11.24 -5.69 -5.17
C GLU A 113 -10.01 -6.61 -5.39
N VAL A 114 -8.81 -6.09 -5.17
CA VAL A 114 -7.58 -6.90 -5.23
C VAL A 114 -7.55 -7.89 -4.06
N THR A 115 -7.81 -7.42 -2.84
CA THR A 115 -7.74 -8.27 -1.63
C THR A 115 -8.73 -9.42 -1.70
N ARG A 116 -10.00 -9.19 -2.07
CA ARG A 116 -11.03 -10.24 -2.12
C ARG A 116 -10.73 -11.33 -3.14
N ARG A 117 -9.94 -11.01 -4.17
CA ARG A 117 -9.52 -11.99 -5.19
C ARG A 117 -8.28 -12.78 -4.78
N VAL A 118 -7.33 -12.13 -4.14
CA VAL A 118 -6.09 -12.77 -3.65
C VAL A 118 -6.36 -13.64 -2.40
N LEU A 119 -7.22 -13.17 -1.51
CA LEU A 119 -7.48 -13.80 -0.21
C LEU A 119 -7.87 -15.30 -0.28
N PRO A 120 -8.70 -15.78 -1.23
CA PRO A 120 -9.01 -17.21 -1.34
C PRO A 120 -7.76 -18.08 -1.57
N HIS A 121 -6.75 -17.56 -2.27
CA HIS A 121 -5.48 -18.26 -2.51
C HIS A 121 -4.64 -18.33 -1.22
N MET A 122 -4.56 -17.22 -0.45
CA MET A 122 -3.91 -17.22 0.86
C MET A 122 -4.61 -18.12 1.87
N ARG A 123 -5.96 -18.12 1.88
CA ARG A 123 -6.74 -19.04 2.75
C ARG A 123 -6.48 -20.50 2.42
N LYS A 124 -6.32 -20.87 1.16
CA LYS A 124 -5.96 -22.24 0.74
C LYS A 124 -4.57 -22.63 1.21
N ALA A 125 -3.64 -21.68 1.24
CA ALA A 125 -2.28 -21.87 1.79
C ALA A 125 -2.24 -21.77 3.32
N VAL A 126 -3.32 -21.31 3.96
CA VAL A 126 -3.47 -21.06 5.42
C VAL A 126 -2.47 -20.03 5.96
N ALA A 127 -1.76 -19.34 5.11
CA ALA A 127 -0.75 -18.33 5.47
C ALA A 127 -0.74 -17.18 4.46
N GLY A 128 -0.34 -16.00 4.91
CA GLY A 128 -0.19 -14.83 4.05
C GLY A 128 0.13 -13.55 4.81
N ARG A 129 0.61 -12.56 4.09
CA ARG A 129 0.87 -11.21 4.61
C ARG A 129 0.22 -10.17 3.69
N ILE A 130 -0.68 -9.38 4.25
CA ILE A 130 -1.34 -8.29 3.53
C ILE A 130 -0.95 -6.98 4.19
N VAL A 131 -0.37 -6.08 3.43
CA VAL A 131 -0.03 -4.73 3.89
C VAL A 131 -0.78 -3.72 3.04
N ASN A 132 -1.62 -2.94 3.68
CA ASN A 132 -2.39 -1.87 3.06
C ASN A 132 -1.70 -0.53 3.29
N MET A 133 -1.30 0.16 2.23
CA MET A 133 -0.76 1.51 2.34
C MET A 133 -1.92 2.48 2.50
N ALA A 134 -2.10 2.95 3.72
CA ALA A 134 -3.04 4.01 4.07
C ALA A 134 -2.32 5.38 4.05
N SER A 135 -2.70 6.28 4.91
CA SER A 135 -2.06 7.59 5.09
C SER A 135 -2.33 8.14 6.47
N VAL A 136 -1.45 8.99 6.97
CA VAL A 136 -1.74 9.84 8.12
C VAL A 136 -2.98 10.73 7.89
N ALA A 137 -3.31 11.02 6.63
CA ALA A 137 -4.54 11.72 6.27
C ALA A 137 -5.80 10.96 6.70
N GLY A 138 -5.76 9.63 6.73
CA GLY A 138 -6.85 8.80 7.26
C GLY A 138 -6.98 8.82 8.77
N LYS A 139 -5.97 9.28 9.49
CA LYS A 139 -5.96 9.45 10.94
C LYS A 139 -6.39 10.87 11.36
N GLU A 140 -5.85 11.88 10.70
CA GLU A 140 -6.00 13.29 11.09
C GLU A 140 -7.05 14.05 10.26
N GLY A 141 -7.28 13.62 8.99
CA GLY A 141 -7.97 14.45 8.00
C GLY A 141 -7.10 15.61 7.50
N PHE A 142 -7.14 15.87 6.19
CA PHE A 142 -6.39 17.00 5.61
C PHE A 142 -7.33 17.97 4.93
N PRO A 143 -7.20 19.28 5.20
CA PRO A 143 -7.92 20.30 4.43
C PRO A 143 -7.69 20.13 2.94
N ASN A 144 -8.74 20.32 2.16
CA ASN A 144 -8.75 20.19 0.70
C ASN A 144 -8.48 18.77 0.14
N LEU A 145 -8.39 17.75 0.99
CA LEU A 145 -8.18 16.36 0.61
C LEU A 145 -9.21 15.44 1.29
N SER A 146 -10.46 15.88 1.37
CA SER A 146 -11.52 15.16 2.11
C SER A 146 -11.78 13.76 1.57
N ALA A 147 -11.82 13.57 0.24
CA ALA A 147 -12.00 12.25 -0.38
C ALA A 147 -10.83 11.31 -0.07
N TYR A 148 -9.61 11.81 -0.23
CA TYR A 148 -8.39 11.03 0.06
C TYR A 148 -8.30 10.63 1.54
N SER A 149 -8.62 11.57 2.44
CA SER A 149 -8.63 11.32 3.88
C SER A 149 -9.69 10.27 4.25
N ALA A 150 -10.90 10.40 3.70
CA ALA A 150 -11.99 9.46 3.96
C ALA A 150 -11.67 8.06 3.40
N ALA A 151 -11.13 7.96 2.17
CA ALA A 151 -10.73 6.68 1.60
C ALA A 151 -9.60 6.03 2.42
N SER A 152 -8.59 6.80 2.84
CA SER A 152 -7.50 6.29 3.70
C SER A 152 -8.01 5.82 5.07
N ALA A 153 -8.97 6.52 5.67
CA ALA A 153 -9.65 6.08 6.89
C ALA A 153 -10.44 4.77 6.65
N GLY A 154 -11.08 4.64 5.49
CA GLY A 154 -11.74 3.41 5.06
C GLY A 154 -10.78 2.23 4.98
N VAL A 155 -9.58 2.43 4.41
CA VAL A 155 -8.52 1.39 4.36
C VAL A 155 -8.09 0.98 5.77
N ILE A 156 -7.95 1.93 6.68
CA ILE A 156 -7.62 1.66 8.10
C ILE A 156 -8.71 0.79 8.73
N ALA A 157 -10.00 1.14 8.54
CA ALA A 157 -11.12 0.37 9.07
C ALA A 157 -11.22 -1.02 8.45
N PHE A 158 -11.06 -1.13 7.12
CA PHE A 158 -11.04 -2.39 6.40
C PHE A 158 -9.93 -3.32 6.91
N THR A 159 -8.71 -2.79 7.11
CA THR A 159 -7.58 -3.54 7.68
C THR A 159 -7.92 -4.13 9.05
N LYS A 160 -8.54 -3.33 9.92
CA LYS A 160 -8.94 -3.78 11.28
C LYS A 160 -9.99 -4.88 11.25
N SER A 161 -10.97 -4.78 10.36
CA SER A 161 -12.01 -5.81 10.18
C SER A 161 -11.39 -7.09 9.66
N LEU A 162 -10.65 -7.02 8.57
CA LEU A 162 -10.06 -8.17 7.90
C LEU A 162 -9.04 -8.90 8.79
N GLY A 163 -8.24 -8.16 9.58
CA GLY A 163 -7.32 -8.76 10.54
C GLY A 163 -8.01 -9.58 11.62
N LYS A 164 -9.22 -9.20 12.02
CA LYS A 164 -10.05 -9.96 12.98
C LYS A 164 -10.72 -11.17 12.31
N GLU A 165 -11.19 -11.01 11.07
CA GLU A 165 -11.83 -12.07 10.29
C GLU A 165 -10.87 -13.24 9.97
N LEU A 166 -9.56 -12.97 9.97
CA LEU A 166 -8.51 -13.93 9.63
C LEU A 166 -7.70 -14.42 10.84
N ALA A 167 -8.17 -14.12 12.06
CA ALA A 167 -7.45 -14.43 13.29
C ALA A 167 -7.27 -15.94 13.55
N ASP A 168 -8.08 -16.79 12.91
CA ASP A 168 -8.00 -18.25 12.96
C ASP A 168 -6.99 -18.86 11.96
N THR A 169 -6.28 -18.01 11.23
CA THR A 169 -5.28 -18.40 10.22
C THR A 169 -3.91 -17.80 10.52
N ASP A 170 -2.88 -18.18 9.76
CA ASP A 170 -1.59 -17.44 9.77
C ASP A 170 -1.54 -16.33 8.71
N ILE A 171 -2.69 -15.76 8.35
CA ILE A 171 -2.75 -14.57 7.52
C ILE A 171 -2.74 -13.33 8.43
N ARG A 172 -1.76 -12.44 8.24
CA ARG A 172 -1.67 -11.17 8.96
C ARG A 172 -1.99 -10.02 8.04
N VAL A 173 -2.86 -9.13 8.50
CA VAL A 173 -3.32 -7.96 7.73
C VAL A 173 -3.03 -6.71 8.52
N ASN A 174 -2.16 -5.86 8.01
CA ASN A 174 -1.78 -4.62 8.69
C ASN A 174 -1.80 -3.44 7.72
N ALA A 175 -1.87 -2.23 8.26
CA ALA A 175 -1.75 -1.00 7.48
C ALA A 175 -0.50 -0.22 7.89
N VAL A 176 0.09 0.47 6.93
CA VAL A 176 1.07 1.53 7.17
C VAL A 176 0.41 2.86 6.86
N ALA A 177 0.58 3.84 7.73
CA ALA A 177 0.06 5.20 7.58
C ALA A 177 1.22 6.20 7.46
N PRO A 178 1.79 6.39 6.25
CA PRO A 178 2.87 7.34 6.04
C PRO A 178 2.37 8.79 6.15
N ALA A 179 3.23 9.68 6.64
CA ALA A 179 3.16 11.10 6.33
C ALA A 179 3.74 11.37 4.94
N ALA A 180 4.01 12.62 4.60
CA ALA A 180 4.59 12.97 3.33
C ALA A 180 5.99 12.33 3.16
N CYS A 181 6.14 11.49 2.14
CA CYS A 181 7.40 10.90 1.72
C CYS A 181 7.86 11.55 0.40
N ASP A 182 9.15 11.76 0.24
CA ASP A 182 9.74 12.34 -0.99
C ASP A 182 9.53 11.41 -2.19
N THR A 183 8.45 11.66 -2.89
CA THR A 183 7.99 10.91 -4.07
C THR A 183 7.37 11.88 -5.08
N ASP A 184 7.16 11.42 -6.31
CA ASP A 184 6.53 12.23 -7.35
C ASP A 184 5.14 12.75 -6.93
N MET A 185 4.44 12.02 -6.06
CA MET A 185 3.14 12.46 -5.53
C MET A 185 3.27 13.74 -4.70
N ILE A 186 4.33 13.88 -3.91
CA ILE A 186 4.55 15.07 -3.08
C ILE A 186 5.21 16.20 -3.84
N ARG A 187 6.02 15.89 -4.84
CA ARG A 187 6.67 16.89 -5.70
C ARG A 187 5.70 17.72 -6.56
N GLN A 188 4.42 17.32 -6.61
CA GLN A 188 3.35 18.09 -7.27
C GLN A 188 2.91 19.31 -6.46
N PHE A 189 3.22 19.37 -5.17
CA PHE A 189 2.87 20.50 -4.30
C PHE A 189 3.89 21.62 -4.42
N SER A 190 3.46 22.85 -4.08
CA SER A 190 4.37 23.99 -4.02
C SER A 190 5.41 23.82 -2.92
N PRO A 191 6.58 24.48 -3.05
CA PRO A 191 7.62 24.46 -2.01
C PRO A 191 7.08 24.86 -0.62
N GLU A 192 6.16 25.84 -0.58
CA GLU A 192 5.54 26.33 0.66
C GLU A 192 4.64 25.25 1.28
N ALA A 193 3.88 24.52 0.47
CA ALA A 193 3.05 23.41 0.95
C ALA A 193 3.92 22.25 1.47
N ILE A 194 5.02 21.93 0.80
CA ILE A 194 5.99 20.94 1.27
C ILE A 194 6.63 21.39 2.58
N ALA A 195 7.05 22.65 2.69
CA ALA A 195 7.60 23.21 3.93
C ALA A 195 6.60 23.14 5.09
N ALA A 196 5.30 23.39 4.81
CA ALA A 196 4.23 23.24 5.80
C ALA A 196 4.05 21.77 6.24
N MET A 197 4.19 20.80 5.33
CA MET A 197 4.17 19.37 5.69
C MET A 197 5.35 19.01 6.58
N VAL A 198 6.55 19.45 6.23
CA VAL A 198 7.79 19.25 7.00
C VAL A 198 7.69 19.87 8.39
N SER A 199 7.12 21.08 8.50
CA SER A 199 6.99 21.78 9.80
C SER A 199 6.11 21.05 10.81
N ARG A 200 5.14 20.24 10.33
CA ARG A 200 4.25 19.41 11.16
C ARG A 200 4.91 18.10 11.60
N THR A 201 5.99 17.69 10.95
CA THR A 201 6.72 16.46 11.28
C THR A 201 7.75 16.75 12.37
N ALA A 202 7.75 16.00 13.47
CA ALA A 202 8.70 16.22 14.56
C ALA A 202 10.17 16.07 14.11
N LEU A 203 10.42 15.10 13.19
CA LEU A 203 11.75 14.90 12.59
C LEU A 203 12.17 15.98 11.58
N ARG A 204 11.29 16.96 11.27
CA ARG A 204 11.58 18.13 10.43
C ARG A 204 12.11 17.79 9.02
N ARG A 205 11.65 16.69 8.46
CA ARG A 205 11.93 16.29 7.09
C ARG A 205 10.78 15.47 6.51
N LEU A 206 10.79 15.25 5.21
CA LEU A 206 9.98 14.23 4.57
C LEU A 206 10.51 12.83 4.96
N GLY A 207 9.65 11.84 4.97
CA GLY A 207 10.05 10.44 4.95
C GLY A 207 10.66 10.09 3.60
N THR A 208 11.32 8.93 3.50
CA THR A 208 11.77 8.40 2.22
C THR A 208 10.91 7.19 1.81
N ALA A 209 10.92 6.87 0.53
CA ALA A 209 10.25 5.68 0.03
C ALA A 209 10.86 4.40 0.62
N GLU A 210 12.17 4.40 0.87
CA GLU A 210 12.91 3.30 1.47
C GLU A 210 12.53 3.07 2.94
N GLU A 211 12.31 4.15 3.73
CA GLU A 211 11.83 4.02 5.10
C GLU A 211 10.43 3.38 5.15
N ALA A 212 9.57 3.73 4.19
CA ALA A 212 8.26 3.09 4.06
C ALA A 212 8.38 1.62 3.63
N ALA A 213 9.32 1.33 2.72
CA ALA A 213 9.57 -0.03 2.26
C ALA A 213 10.10 -0.93 3.38
N GLU A 214 11.03 -0.46 4.21
CA GLU A 214 11.56 -1.26 5.33
C GLU A 214 10.45 -1.67 6.30
N LEU A 215 9.55 -0.74 6.67
CA LEU A 215 8.42 -1.06 7.54
C LEU A 215 7.44 -2.03 6.88
N ALA A 216 7.07 -1.80 5.61
CA ALA A 216 6.16 -2.67 4.88
C ALA A 216 6.73 -4.10 4.73
N VAL A 217 8.02 -4.22 4.44
CA VAL A 217 8.68 -5.52 4.26
C VAL A 217 8.85 -6.24 5.61
N TRP A 218 9.11 -5.53 6.71
CA TRP A 218 9.07 -6.14 8.03
C TRP A 218 7.70 -6.74 8.35
N LEU A 219 6.60 -6.04 8.02
CA LEU A 219 5.24 -6.55 8.19
C LEU A 219 4.95 -7.80 7.35
N CYS A 220 5.70 -8.02 6.27
CA CYS A 220 5.61 -9.22 5.44
C CYS A 220 6.48 -10.38 5.96
N SER A 221 7.38 -10.13 6.90
CA SER A 221 8.33 -11.12 7.39
C SER A 221 7.72 -12.10 8.40
N ASP A 222 8.42 -13.19 8.64
CA ASP A 222 8.06 -14.17 9.66
C ASP A 222 8.25 -13.64 11.10
N SER A 223 8.88 -12.47 11.26
CA SER A 223 8.97 -11.78 12.55
C SER A 223 7.67 -11.04 12.93
N CYS A 224 6.77 -10.80 11.98
CA CYS A 224 5.47 -10.19 12.24
C CYS A 224 4.41 -11.26 12.55
N THR A 225 4.43 -11.80 13.77
CA THR A 225 3.55 -12.90 14.18
C THR A 225 2.35 -12.45 14.99
N PHE A 226 2.49 -11.42 15.84
CA PHE A 226 1.46 -10.99 16.80
C PHE A 226 0.73 -9.70 16.40
N ASN A 227 1.04 -9.14 15.23
CA ASN A 227 0.40 -7.94 14.72
C ASN A 227 -0.57 -8.30 13.58
N THR A 228 -1.86 -8.10 13.81
CA THR A 228 -2.90 -8.15 12.79
C THR A 228 -3.96 -7.09 13.09
N GLY A 229 -4.53 -6.46 12.06
CA GLY A 229 -5.45 -5.35 12.19
C GLY A 229 -4.80 -4.07 12.73
N ALA A 230 -3.48 -4.01 12.82
CA ALA A 230 -2.74 -2.88 13.35
C ALA A 230 -2.52 -1.82 12.27
N VAL A 231 -2.38 -0.56 12.72
CA VAL A 231 -2.02 0.58 11.88
C VAL A 231 -0.69 1.14 12.36
N PHE A 232 0.33 0.95 11.54
CA PHE A 232 1.68 1.39 11.84
C PHE A 232 1.88 2.83 11.37
N ASP A 233 2.11 3.71 12.32
CA ASP A 233 2.41 5.11 12.04
C ASP A 233 3.82 5.25 11.45
N LEU A 234 3.92 5.93 10.31
CA LEU A 234 5.19 6.29 9.69
C LEU A 234 5.20 7.80 9.41
N SER A 235 5.01 8.57 10.44
CA SER A 235 4.78 10.01 10.30
C SER A 235 5.92 10.89 10.81
N GLY A 236 7.03 10.29 11.27
CA GLY A 236 8.13 11.04 11.85
C GLY A 236 7.74 11.84 13.08
N GLY A 237 6.82 11.28 13.90
CA GLY A 237 6.32 11.88 15.12
C GLY A 237 5.21 12.90 14.92
N ARG A 238 4.57 12.94 13.75
CA ARG A 238 3.44 13.84 13.47
C ARG A 238 2.15 13.34 14.09
N ALA A 239 1.78 12.10 13.84
CA ALA A 239 0.60 11.48 14.46
C ALA A 239 1.05 10.61 15.63
N THR A 240 0.23 10.56 16.70
CA THR A 240 0.61 9.89 17.96
C THR A 240 -0.40 8.84 18.42
N TYR A 241 -1.37 8.46 17.59
CA TYR A 241 -2.39 7.45 17.91
C TYR A 241 -2.60 6.51 16.73
#